data_e001fd31762ff79f1436a49abf1b791e
#
_entry.id   e001fd31762ff79f1436a49abf1b791e
#
_cell.length_a   1.000
_cell.length_b   1.000
_cell.length_c   1.000
_cell.angle_alpha   90.00
_cell.angle_beta   90.00
_cell.angle_gamma   90.00
#
_symmetry.space_group_name_H-M   'P 1'
#
loop_
_entity.id
_entity.type
_entity.pdbx_description
1 polymer ?
#
loop_
_entity_poly.entity_id
_entity_poly.type
_entity_poly.pdbx_seq_one_letter_code
_entity_poly.pdbx_strand_id
1 'polypeptide(L)'
;MRYLIFTNTPAHVHVYKNVVRKLQERGHTVHILARNYTCTVPLLEHYDLPHGMYGRHDATAYSTLDFGRELAWHLIKVPVEARSFDPDVVFGCGAYAAYAGTATGARTILLRDSAPGTFLPKLSSKFADLVLTPDVYGLDLGPNHYTFAGLKECAYLHPDVFEPDPEVREHLGVGPDERYAILRFNAFDAMHDAGKAGFTPAQRRALVERLSEHVRVFVSDEGGRMRFDDLPAEPYDIPPALIHDALAEASLLVADTGTMVTEAALVGTPAIRSSAFIDQEFGEFSELERWGLIENITDYDAVVERSEELLADGDAGERWAEKRAAYMEDRLNLTDLLVDVATDPTAVDRLDTVSKRAPAKTSPI
;
A
#
# COMPACT_ATOMS: atom_id res chain seq x y z
N MET A 1 24.09 11.55 -8.30
CA MET A 1 23.96 10.09 -8.21
C MET A 1 22.80 9.64 -9.08
N ARG A 2 22.77 8.37 -9.46
CA ARG A 2 21.77 7.72 -10.31
C ARG A 2 20.99 6.69 -9.45
N TYR A 3 19.70 6.85 -9.35
CA TYR A 3 18.82 6.01 -8.52
C TYR A 3 17.89 5.20 -9.40
N LEU A 4 17.88 3.87 -9.22
CA LEU A 4 16.96 2.96 -9.87
C LEU A 4 15.94 2.46 -8.85
N ILE A 5 14.65 2.63 -9.12
CA ILE A 5 13.56 2.28 -8.20
C ILE A 5 12.67 1.22 -8.83
N PHE A 6 12.33 0.18 -8.09
CA PHE A 6 11.41 -0.87 -8.55
C PHE A 6 10.02 -0.69 -7.96
N THR A 7 9.00 -0.59 -8.81
CA THR A 7 7.61 -0.55 -8.43
C THR A 7 6.85 -1.75 -9.00
N ASN A 8 6.31 -2.60 -8.14
CA ASN A 8 5.63 -3.85 -8.54
C ASN A 8 4.10 -3.73 -8.49
N THR A 9 3.60 -2.74 -7.75
CA THR A 9 2.17 -2.51 -7.49
C THR A 9 1.89 -1.01 -7.45
N PRO A 10 0.62 -0.58 -7.57
CA PRO A 10 0.23 0.83 -7.42
C PRO A 10 0.69 1.45 -6.09
N ALA A 11 0.58 0.70 -4.98
CA ALA A 11 1.04 1.17 -3.68
C ALA A 11 2.53 1.56 -3.67
N HIS A 12 3.39 0.84 -4.40
CA HIS A 12 4.81 1.20 -4.51
C HIS A 12 5.02 2.52 -5.28
N VAL A 13 4.15 2.87 -6.24
CA VAL A 13 4.22 4.18 -6.91
C VAL A 13 3.98 5.28 -5.89
N HIS A 14 2.95 5.14 -5.05
CA HIS A 14 2.68 6.09 -3.98
C HIS A 14 3.84 6.20 -2.98
N VAL A 15 4.43 5.08 -2.54
CA VAL A 15 5.59 5.05 -1.64
C VAL A 15 6.76 5.86 -2.20
N TYR A 16 7.05 5.75 -3.48
CA TYR A 16 8.25 6.34 -4.05
C TYR A 16 8.04 7.69 -4.75
N LYS A 17 6.80 8.14 -5.01
CA LYS A 17 6.54 9.40 -5.73
C LYS A 17 7.26 10.61 -5.12
N ASN A 18 7.18 10.75 -3.80
CA ASN A 18 7.81 11.86 -3.09
C ASN A 18 9.33 11.69 -2.96
N VAL A 19 9.81 10.45 -2.81
CA VAL A 19 11.24 10.14 -2.83
C VAL A 19 11.87 10.53 -4.17
N VAL A 20 11.22 10.20 -5.30
CA VAL A 20 11.67 10.57 -6.65
C VAL A 20 11.78 12.08 -6.77
N ARG A 21 10.73 12.83 -6.39
CA ARG A 21 10.71 14.29 -6.45
C ARG A 21 11.83 14.91 -5.63
N LYS A 22 11.97 14.52 -4.36
CA LYS A 22 13.03 15.05 -3.48
C LYS A 22 14.44 14.72 -3.96
N LEU A 23 14.67 13.54 -4.56
CA LEU A 23 15.95 13.20 -5.16
C LEU A 23 16.24 14.04 -6.42
N GLN A 24 15.24 14.26 -7.28
CA GLN A 24 15.36 15.10 -8.47
C GLN A 24 15.61 16.58 -8.10
N GLU A 25 14.93 17.11 -7.10
CA GLU A 25 15.16 18.47 -6.56
C GLU A 25 16.57 18.65 -6.02
N ARG A 26 17.21 17.60 -5.51
CA ARG A 26 18.62 17.57 -5.10
C ARG A 26 19.59 17.38 -6.28
N GLY A 27 19.09 17.39 -7.52
CA GLY A 27 19.92 17.28 -8.74
C GLY A 27 20.34 15.86 -9.08
N HIS A 28 19.66 14.85 -8.57
CA HIS A 28 19.95 13.45 -8.87
C HIS A 28 19.13 12.93 -10.06
N THR A 29 19.66 11.93 -10.77
CA THR A 29 18.94 11.25 -11.85
C THR A 29 18.20 10.05 -11.25
N VAL A 30 16.89 9.97 -11.48
CA VAL A 30 16.06 8.87 -11.00
C VAL A 30 15.38 8.19 -12.17
N HIS A 31 15.28 6.87 -12.14
CA HIS A 31 14.50 6.08 -13.09
C HIS A 31 13.73 4.98 -12.35
N ILE A 32 12.47 4.77 -12.73
CA ILE A 32 11.62 3.72 -12.18
C ILE A 32 11.55 2.57 -13.17
N LEU A 33 11.82 1.35 -12.72
CA LEU A 33 11.43 0.13 -13.44
C LEU A 33 10.15 -0.42 -12.81
N ALA A 34 9.08 -0.35 -13.57
CA ALA A 34 7.76 -0.71 -13.11
C ALA A 34 7.25 -2.02 -13.73
N ARG A 35 6.40 -2.72 -12.99
CA ARG A 35 5.54 -3.78 -13.52
C ARG A 35 4.21 -3.17 -13.96
N ASN A 36 3.73 -3.54 -15.15
CA ASN A 36 2.37 -3.19 -15.56
C ASN A 36 1.38 -4.07 -14.78
N TYR A 37 0.80 -3.50 -13.75
CA TYR A 37 -0.15 -4.16 -12.87
C TYR A 37 -1.24 -3.17 -12.46
N THR A 38 -2.50 -3.50 -12.73
CA THR A 38 -3.66 -2.65 -12.45
C THR A 38 -3.45 -1.18 -12.89
N CYS A 39 -3.54 -0.22 -12.00
CA CYS A 39 -3.39 1.22 -12.27
C CYS A 39 -1.95 1.76 -12.12
N THR A 40 -0.91 0.89 -12.10
CA THR A 40 0.49 1.33 -11.95
C THR A 40 0.91 2.33 -13.02
N VAL A 41 0.61 2.06 -14.31
CA VAL A 41 0.99 2.96 -15.42
C VAL A 41 0.24 4.28 -15.35
N PRO A 42 -1.10 4.32 -15.22
CA PRO A 42 -1.83 5.57 -14.98
C PRO A 42 -1.29 6.42 -13.83
N LEU A 43 -0.87 5.81 -12.72
CA LEU A 43 -0.26 6.55 -11.61
C LEU A 43 1.12 7.14 -11.95
N LEU A 44 1.98 6.37 -12.62
CA LEU A 44 3.29 6.85 -13.05
C LEU A 44 3.17 8.03 -14.01
N GLU A 45 2.22 7.96 -14.94
CA GLU A 45 1.93 9.04 -15.90
C GLU A 45 1.31 10.26 -15.21
N HIS A 46 0.34 10.06 -14.31
CA HIS A 46 -0.29 11.15 -13.55
C HIS A 46 0.72 11.96 -12.73
N TYR A 47 1.68 11.27 -12.09
CA TYR A 47 2.71 11.93 -11.29
C TYR A 47 3.92 12.40 -12.09
N ASP A 48 3.93 12.23 -13.42
CA ASP A 48 5.05 12.55 -14.33
C ASP A 48 6.39 11.94 -13.86
N LEU A 49 6.35 10.67 -13.45
CA LEU A 49 7.53 9.97 -12.94
C LEU A 49 8.30 9.31 -14.08
N PRO A 50 9.65 9.48 -14.15
CA PRO A 50 10.47 8.87 -15.19
C PRO A 50 10.51 7.35 -15.03
N HIS A 51 9.90 6.62 -15.97
CA HIS A 51 9.74 5.18 -15.84
C HIS A 51 9.98 4.38 -17.12
N GLY A 52 10.28 3.10 -16.94
CA GLY A 52 10.27 2.06 -17.96
C GLY A 52 9.60 0.80 -17.40
N MET A 53 9.20 -0.10 -18.30
CA MET A 53 8.47 -1.31 -17.91
C MET A 53 9.37 -2.54 -18.04
N TYR A 54 9.49 -3.35 -16.97
CA TYR A 54 10.18 -4.64 -17.02
C TYR A 54 9.23 -5.83 -17.23
N GLY A 55 7.96 -5.72 -16.82
CA GLY A 55 6.92 -6.72 -17.03
C GLY A 55 6.07 -6.43 -18.26
N ARG A 56 5.56 -7.48 -18.91
CA ARG A 56 4.91 -7.35 -20.22
C ARG A 56 3.41 -7.12 -20.17
N HIS A 57 2.68 -7.59 -19.17
CA HIS A 57 1.21 -7.58 -19.19
C HIS A 57 0.56 -7.47 -17.80
N ASP A 58 -0.65 -6.95 -17.85
CA ASP A 58 -1.68 -7.04 -16.85
C ASP A 58 -1.99 -8.53 -16.59
N ALA A 59 -1.62 -9.01 -15.42
CA ALA A 59 -1.65 -10.43 -15.09
C ALA A 59 -2.98 -10.83 -14.47
N THR A 60 -4.06 -10.78 -15.22
CA THR A 60 -5.39 -11.20 -14.74
C THR A 60 -5.70 -12.70 -14.94
N ALA A 61 -4.89 -13.43 -15.68
CA ALA A 61 -5.04 -14.88 -15.83
C ALA A 61 -3.73 -15.54 -16.28
N TYR A 62 -2.89 -15.98 -15.34
CA TYR A 62 -1.70 -16.78 -15.70
C TYR A 62 -1.92 -18.27 -15.48
N SER A 63 -1.63 -19.03 -16.53
CA SER A 63 -1.25 -20.43 -16.35
C SER A 63 0.14 -20.49 -15.68
N THR A 64 0.45 -21.57 -14.98
CA THR A 64 1.77 -21.81 -14.37
C THR A 64 2.92 -21.70 -15.38
N LEU A 65 2.65 -22.03 -16.65
CA LEU A 65 3.61 -21.92 -17.76
C LEU A 65 3.88 -20.45 -18.15
N ASP A 66 2.86 -19.61 -18.17
CA ASP A 66 3.01 -18.18 -18.49
C ASP A 66 3.78 -17.47 -17.39
N PHE A 67 3.51 -17.79 -16.13
CA PHE A 67 4.27 -17.31 -14.99
C PHE A 67 5.77 -17.67 -15.10
N GLY A 68 6.08 -18.93 -15.45
CA GLY A 68 7.48 -19.36 -15.63
C GLY A 68 8.20 -18.63 -16.77
N ARG A 69 7.50 -18.37 -17.89
CA ARG A 69 8.06 -17.63 -19.04
C ARG A 69 8.28 -16.16 -18.70
N GLU A 70 7.35 -15.52 -17.99
CA GLU A 70 7.49 -14.15 -17.56
C GLU A 70 8.62 -13.99 -16.56
N LEU A 71 8.73 -14.88 -15.58
CA LEU A 71 9.84 -14.90 -14.63
C LEU A 71 11.19 -15.01 -15.36
N ALA A 72 11.32 -15.93 -16.32
CA ALA A 72 12.54 -16.06 -17.13
C ALA A 72 12.86 -14.78 -17.91
N TRP A 73 11.84 -14.12 -18.45
CA TRP A 73 11.99 -12.83 -19.12
C TRP A 73 12.46 -11.72 -18.16
N HIS A 74 11.89 -11.62 -16.96
CA HIS A 74 12.30 -10.66 -15.96
C HIS A 74 13.76 -10.88 -15.51
N LEU A 75 14.18 -12.14 -15.36
CA LEU A 75 15.57 -12.48 -15.00
C LEU A 75 16.60 -12.03 -16.06
N ILE A 76 16.18 -11.83 -17.30
CA ILE A 76 17.03 -11.32 -18.38
C ILE A 76 16.89 -9.79 -18.48
N LYS A 77 15.66 -9.29 -18.52
CA LYS A 77 15.40 -7.87 -18.79
C LYS A 77 15.85 -6.96 -17.65
N VAL A 78 15.56 -7.34 -16.41
CA VAL A 78 15.91 -6.52 -15.24
C VAL A 78 17.40 -6.18 -15.17
N PRO A 79 18.35 -7.15 -15.24
CA PRO A 79 19.78 -6.81 -15.21
C PRO A 79 20.27 -6.07 -16.47
N VAL A 80 19.64 -6.28 -17.63
CA VAL A 80 19.99 -5.53 -18.86
C VAL A 80 19.61 -4.06 -18.71
N GLU A 81 18.38 -3.78 -18.30
CA GLU A 81 17.90 -2.40 -18.06
C GLU A 81 18.70 -1.72 -16.93
N ALA A 82 18.94 -2.44 -15.82
CA ALA A 82 19.70 -1.91 -14.70
C ALA A 82 21.12 -1.56 -15.10
N ARG A 83 21.83 -2.44 -15.85
CA ARG A 83 23.19 -2.14 -16.36
C ARG A 83 23.20 -1.00 -17.36
N SER A 84 22.19 -0.87 -18.21
CA SER A 84 22.07 0.23 -19.16
C SER A 84 21.89 1.57 -18.46
N PHE A 85 21.14 1.57 -17.35
CA PHE A 85 20.97 2.76 -16.53
C PHE A 85 22.19 3.06 -15.65
N ASP A 86 23.00 2.07 -15.27
CA ASP A 86 24.20 2.19 -14.44
C ASP A 86 23.93 2.94 -13.12
N PRO A 87 23.12 2.38 -12.20
CA PRO A 87 22.72 3.04 -10.97
C PRO A 87 23.83 3.03 -9.92
N ASP A 88 23.91 4.09 -9.10
CA ASP A 88 24.69 4.11 -7.86
C ASP A 88 23.91 3.43 -6.72
N VAL A 89 22.57 3.59 -6.72
CA VAL A 89 21.68 3.05 -5.68
C VAL A 89 20.43 2.42 -6.33
N VAL A 90 20.02 1.28 -5.80
CA VAL A 90 18.79 0.58 -6.18
C VAL A 90 17.84 0.51 -5.01
N PHE A 91 16.58 0.89 -5.24
CA PHE A 91 15.48 0.77 -4.28
C PHE A 91 14.44 -0.24 -4.72
N GLY A 92 13.73 -0.86 -3.77
CA GLY A 92 12.52 -1.61 -4.04
C GLY A 92 11.97 -2.37 -2.84
N CYS A 93 10.76 -2.91 -3.00
CA CYS A 93 10.09 -3.71 -1.97
C CYS A 93 10.33 -5.22 -2.14
N GLY A 94 10.96 -5.66 -3.23
CA GLY A 94 11.05 -7.06 -3.60
C GLY A 94 12.39 -7.53 -4.14
N ALA A 95 12.41 -8.81 -4.55
CA ALA A 95 13.62 -9.49 -5.00
C ALA A 95 14.25 -8.89 -6.27
N TYR A 96 13.48 -8.25 -7.13
CA TYR A 96 14.01 -7.62 -8.37
C TYR A 96 15.00 -6.51 -8.08
N ALA A 97 14.77 -5.70 -7.03
CA ALA A 97 15.72 -4.68 -6.61
C ALA A 97 17.05 -5.30 -6.13
N ALA A 98 16.99 -6.34 -5.28
CA ALA A 98 18.18 -7.07 -4.83
C ALA A 98 18.93 -7.70 -6.01
N TYR A 99 18.21 -8.24 -6.99
CA TYR A 99 18.78 -8.84 -8.18
C TYR A 99 19.48 -7.79 -9.08
N ALA A 100 18.82 -6.65 -9.28
CA ALA A 100 19.40 -5.54 -10.04
C ALA A 100 20.66 -4.98 -9.35
N GLY A 101 20.61 -4.75 -8.04
CA GLY A 101 21.77 -4.31 -7.26
C GLY A 101 22.95 -5.27 -7.36
N THR A 102 22.70 -6.57 -7.20
CA THR A 102 23.72 -7.62 -7.38
C THR A 102 24.31 -7.61 -8.80
N ALA A 103 23.47 -7.39 -9.82
CA ALA A 103 23.89 -7.40 -11.23
C ALA A 103 24.72 -6.17 -11.64
N THR A 104 24.56 -5.04 -10.95
CA THR A 104 25.22 -3.75 -11.24
C THR A 104 26.33 -3.42 -10.25
N GLY A 105 26.33 -4.02 -9.05
CA GLY A 105 27.19 -3.62 -7.93
C GLY A 105 26.69 -2.36 -7.21
N ALA A 106 25.49 -1.88 -7.53
CA ALA A 106 24.88 -0.72 -6.90
C ALA A 106 24.48 -1.01 -5.44
N ARG A 107 24.56 0.01 -4.59
CA ARG A 107 24.05 -0.08 -3.21
C ARG A 107 22.55 -0.36 -3.24
N THR A 108 22.12 -1.41 -2.53
CA THR A 108 20.74 -1.89 -2.55
C THR A 108 20.02 -1.60 -1.25
N ILE A 109 18.90 -0.90 -1.34
CA ILE A 109 18.02 -0.57 -0.20
C ILE A 109 16.65 -1.23 -0.44
N LEU A 110 16.27 -2.15 0.45
CA LEU A 110 14.97 -2.81 0.41
C LEU A 110 14.05 -2.25 1.49
N LEU A 111 12.88 -1.78 1.06
CA LEU A 111 11.75 -1.55 1.94
C LEU A 111 10.85 -2.79 1.89
N ARG A 112 10.73 -3.49 3.01
CA ARG A 112 9.85 -4.66 3.11
C ARG A 112 8.50 -4.20 3.64
N ASP A 113 7.49 -4.30 2.81
CA ASP A 113 6.15 -3.76 3.02
C ASP A 113 5.11 -4.82 3.42
N SER A 114 5.55 -6.05 3.61
CA SER A 114 4.70 -7.17 4.03
C SER A 114 5.47 -8.15 4.88
N ALA A 115 4.78 -8.81 5.82
CA ALA A 115 5.37 -9.87 6.62
C ALA A 115 5.81 -11.04 5.73
N PRO A 116 7.05 -11.53 5.83
CA PRO A 116 7.53 -12.60 4.99
C PRO A 116 6.94 -13.93 5.42
N GLY A 117 5.98 -14.44 4.66
CA GLY A 117 5.53 -15.83 4.78
C GLY A 117 6.41 -16.85 4.07
N THR A 118 7.45 -16.43 3.31
CA THR A 118 8.17 -17.31 2.39
C THR A 118 9.69 -17.15 2.45
N PHE A 119 10.41 -18.19 1.96
CA PHE A 119 11.86 -18.25 1.87
C PHE A 119 12.48 -17.14 1.00
N LEU A 120 11.85 -16.77 -0.11
CA LEU A 120 12.35 -15.77 -1.06
C LEU A 120 12.60 -14.37 -0.45
N PRO A 121 11.72 -13.83 0.38
CA PRO A 121 11.98 -12.59 1.11
C PRO A 121 13.25 -12.62 1.96
N LYS A 122 13.47 -13.68 2.73
CA LYS A 122 14.69 -13.82 3.55
C LYS A 122 15.94 -13.94 2.70
N LEU A 123 15.84 -14.60 1.54
CA LEU A 123 16.97 -14.75 0.63
C LEU A 123 17.35 -13.41 0.00
N SER A 124 16.39 -12.66 -0.53
CA SER A 124 16.67 -11.36 -1.16
C SER A 124 17.26 -10.32 -0.19
N SER A 125 16.86 -10.36 1.08
CA SER A 125 17.40 -9.47 2.12
C SER A 125 18.91 -9.69 2.38
N LYS A 126 19.44 -10.87 2.08
CA LYS A 126 20.89 -11.14 2.21
C LYS A 126 21.75 -10.44 1.15
N PHE A 127 21.13 -10.00 0.06
CA PHE A 127 21.79 -9.30 -1.05
C PHE A 127 21.54 -7.80 -1.01
N ALA A 128 21.00 -7.28 0.09
CA ALA A 128 20.76 -5.85 0.28
C ALA A 128 21.76 -5.28 1.30
N ASP A 129 22.22 -4.06 1.02
CA ASP A 129 23.07 -3.30 1.93
C ASP A 129 22.29 -2.74 3.10
N LEU A 130 20.99 -2.48 2.89
CA LEU A 130 20.05 -1.99 3.88
C LEU A 130 18.68 -2.62 3.66
N VAL A 131 18.06 -3.09 4.75
CA VAL A 131 16.68 -3.57 4.76
C VAL A 131 15.90 -2.80 5.81
N LEU A 132 14.80 -2.18 5.41
CA LEU A 132 13.90 -1.42 6.27
C LEU A 132 12.56 -2.13 6.38
N THR A 133 12.01 -2.23 7.59
CA THR A 133 10.64 -2.71 7.85
C THR A 133 9.94 -1.85 8.88
N PRO A 134 8.61 -1.75 8.83
CA PRO A 134 7.82 -1.34 9.99
C PRO A 134 8.20 -2.14 11.22
N ASP A 135 8.29 -1.49 12.38
CA ASP A 135 8.62 -2.12 13.66
C ASP A 135 7.55 -3.14 14.11
N VAL A 136 6.30 -2.90 13.73
CA VAL A 136 5.15 -3.76 14.02
C VAL A 136 5.24 -5.17 13.41
N TYR A 137 6.11 -5.40 12.41
CA TYR A 137 6.24 -6.72 11.79
C TYR A 137 7.03 -7.73 12.61
N GLY A 138 7.73 -7.30 13.65
CA GLY A 138 8.45 -8.19 14.52
C GLY A 138 9.50 -9.10 13.83
N LEU A 139 10.01 -8.72 12.65
CA LEU A 139 10.88 -9.54 11.81
C LEU A 139 12.36 -9.43 12.19
N ASP A 140 13.11 -10.49 11.85
CA ASP A 140 14.58 -10.47 11.81
C ASP A 140 15.06 -10.97 10.45
N LEU A 141 15.64 -10.06 9.67
CA LEU A 141 16.12 -10.29 8.30
C LEU A 141 17.64 -10.24 8.19
N GLY A 142 18.35 -10.18 9.33
CA GLY A 142 19.79 -10.24 9.38
C GLY A 142 20.47 -8.92 9.80
N PRO A 143 21.82 -8.84 9.65
CA PRO A 143 22.61 -7.77 10.26
C PRO A 143 22.38 -6.36 9.65
N ASN A 144 21.90 -6.30 8.43
CA ASN A 144 21.61 -5.03 7.73
C ASN A 144 20.13 -4.64 7.83
N HIS A 145 19.38 -5.24 8.76
CA HIS A 145 17.97 -5.00 8.96
C HIS A 145 17.75 -3.97 10.07
N TYR A 146 16.98 -2.93 9.72
CA TYR A 146 16.55 -1.86 10.61
C TYR A 146 15.02 -1.76 10.60
N THR A 147 14.46 -1.36 11.72
CA THR A 147 13.02 -1.08 11.84
C THR A 147 12.79 0.42 11.96
N PHE A 148 11.62 0.87 11.54
CA PHE A 148 11.18 2.24 11.71
C PHE A 148 9.77 2.30 12.32
N ALA A 149 9.48 3.36 13.06
CA ALA A 149 8.16 3.61 13.62
C ALA A 149 7.21 4.12 12.53
N GLY A 150 6.18 3.34 12.21
CA GLY A 150 5.19 3.66 11.19
C GLY A 150 4.97 2.53 10.20
N LEU A 151 4.16 2.82 9.20
CA LEU A 151 3.83 1.92 8.10
C LEU A 151 4.40 2.46 6.78
N LYS A 152 4.42 1.64 5.71
CA LYS A 152 4.91 2.10 4.40
C LYS A 152 4.11 3.28 3.84
N GLU A 153 2.85 3.35 4.20
CA GLU A 153 1.93 4.41 3.84
C GLU A 153 2.34 5.78 4.41
N CYS A 154 3.15 5.82 5.48
CA CYS A 154 3.74 7.05 5.99
C CYS A 154 4.70 7.73 5.00
N ALA A 155 5.07 7.06 3.89
CA ALA A 155 5.80 7.70 2.80
C ALA A 155 4.94 8.68 1.98
N TYR A 156 3.62 8.54 2.03
CA TYR A 156 2.72 9.35 1.21
C TYR A 156 1.46 9.85 1.93
N LEU A 157 1.20 9.41 3.17
CA LEU A 157 0.07 9.85 3.99
C LEU A 157 0.48 10.50 5.31
N HIS A 158 1.79 10.64 5.56
CA HIS A 158 2.26 11.41 6.71
C HIS A 158 1.85 12.89 6.54
N PRO A 159 1.44 13.59 7.62
CA PRO A 159 0.99 14.99 7.55
C PRO A 159 1.97 15.96 6.88
N ASP A 160 3.27 15.67 6.93
CA ASP A 160 4.30 16.50 6.28
C ASP A 160 4.33 16.38 4.76
N VAL A 161 3.66 15.38 4.17
CA VAL A 161 3.71 15.09 2.72
C VAL A 161 2.35 14.91 2.08
N PHE A 162 1.29 14.90 2.86
CA PHE A 162 -0.08 14.74 2.38
C PHE A 162 -1.04 15.66 3.12
N GLU A 163 -1.71 16.50 2.37
CA GLU A 163 -2.86 17.30 2.77
C GLU A 163 -4.01 16.93 1.83
N PRO A 164 -5.16 16.49 2.36
CA PRO A 164 -6.31 16.13 1.53
C PRO A 164 -6.81 17.31 0.71
N ASP A 165 -7.11 17.05 -0.57
CA ASP A 165 -7.70 18.03 -1.47
C ASP A 165 -9.22 17.81 -1.55
N PRO A 166 -10.05 18.71 -1.01
CA PRO A 166 -11.51 18.59 -1.07
C PRO A 166 -12.09 18.74 -2.49
N GLU A 167 -11.31 19.21 -3.48
CA GLU A 167 -11.75 19.28 -4.88
C GLU A 167 -12.07 17.89 -5.44
N VAL A 168 -11.59 16.80 -4.81
CA VAL A 168 -11.96 15.42 -5.15
C VAL A 168 -13.47 15.20 -5.13
N ARG A 169 -14.23 15.94 -4.33
CA ARG A 169 -15.70 15.88 -4.27
C ARG A 169 -16.33 16.26 -5.61
N GLU A 170 -15.75 17.21 -6.35
CA GLU A 170 -16.20 17.57 -7.69
C GLU A 170 -15.99 16.42 -8.69
N HIS A 171 -14.87 15.71 -8.59
CA HIS A 171 -14.59 14.51 -9.40
C HIS A 171 -15.59 13.39 -9.14
N LEU A 172 -16.03 13.24 -7.89
CA LEU A 172 -17.06 12.27 -7.48
C LEU A 172 -18.50 12.77 -7.79
N GLY A 173 -18.68 14.03 -8.17
CA GLY A 173 -19.99 14.64 -8.32
C GLY A 173 -20.77 14.72 -7.01
N VAL A 174 -20.08 14.88 -5.87
CA VAL A 174 -20.63 14.93 -4.52
C VAL A 174 -20.72 16.38 -4.05
N GLY A 175 -21.90 16.78 -3.56
CA GLY A 175 -22.09 18.12 -3.01
C GLY A 175 -21.27 18.38 -1.73
N PRO A 176 -21.04 19.65 -1.34
CA PRO A 176 -20.16 20.00 -0.22
C PRO A 176 -20.58 19.36 1.13
N ASP A 177 -21.87 19.22 1.37
CA ASP A 177 -22.43 18.65 2.60
C ASP A 177 -22.96 17.21 2.41
N GLU A 178 -22.83 16.65 1.21
CA GLU A 178 -23.30 15.31 0.89
C GLU A 178 -22.33 14.27 1.42
N ARG A 179 -22.82 13.33 2.22
CA ARG A 179 -22.03 12.24 2.80
C ARG A 179 -21.94 11.07 1.84
N TYR A 180 -20.78 10.41 1.82
CA TYR A 180 -20.60 9.20 1.03
C TYR A 180 -19.74 8.14 1.74
N ALA A 181 -19.91 6.89 1.33
CA ALA A 181 -19.07 5.77 1.72
C ALA A 181 -18.42 5.13 0.50
N ILE A 182 -17.26 4.53 0.72
CA ILE A 182 -16.57 3.75 -0.29
C ILE A 182 -16.60 2.28 0.12
N LEU A 183 -17.02 1.40 -0.79
CA LEU A 183 -16.94 -0.05 -0.65
C LEU A 183 -15.85 -0.58 -1.58
N ARG A 184 -14.93 -1.37 -1.04
CA ARG A 184 -13.86 -1.99 -1.83
C ARG A 184 -13.97 -3.51 -1.79
N PHE A 185 -14.18 -4.11 -2.96
CA PHE A 185 -14.30 -5.55 -3.13
C PHE A 185 -13.15 -6.13 -3.95
N ASN A 186 -12.49 -7.15 -3.38
CA ASN A 186 -11.38 -7.85 -4.03
C ASN A 186 -11.88 -8.82 -5.10
N ALA A 187 -11.06 -9.03 -6.13
CA ALA A 187 -11.29 -10.03 -7.17
C ALA A 187 -11.15 -11.47 -6.64
N PHE A 188 -10.29 -11.71 -5.64
CA PHE A 188 -9.89 -13.04 -5.15
C PHE A 188 -9.36 -13.97 -6.27
N ASP A 189 -8.71 -13.39 -7.27
CA ASP A 189 -8.17 -14.13 -8.43
C ASP A 189 -6.68 -14.49 -8.28
N ALA A 190 -6.02 -14.08 -7.18
CA ALA A 190 -4.61 -14.37 -6.96
C ALA A 190 -4.38 -15.79 -6.42
N MET A 191 -3.20 -16.39 -6.75
CA MET A 191 -2.85 -17.77 -6.33
C MET A 191 -2.85 -17.98 -4.80
N HIS A 192 -2.59 -16.94 -4.02
CA HIS A 192 -2.62 -16.98 -2.56
C HIS A 192 -4.04 -16.86 -1.98
N ASP A 193 -5.04 -16.54 -2.80
CA ASP A 193 -6.44 -16.42 -2.42
C ASP A 193 -7.23 -17.74 -2.56
N ALA A 194 -6.58 -18.79 -3.07
CA ALA A 194 -7.23 -20.08 -3.31
C ALA A 194 -7.89 -20.64 -2.04
N GLY A 195 -9.21 -20.77 -2.07
CA GLY A 195 -10.01 -21.28 -0.95
C GLY A 195 -10.41 -20.21 0.09
N LYS A 196 -10.16 -18.93 -0.16
CA LYS A 196 -10.58 -17.80 0.67
C LYS A 196 -11.61 -16.97 -0.09
N ALA A 197 -12.60 -16.45 0.62
CA ALA A 197 -13.66 -15.63 0.05
C ALA A 197 -13.89 -14.40 0.94
N GLY A 198 -14.02 -13.22 0.32
CA GLY A 198 -14.62 -12.05 0.95
C GLY A 198 -16.15 -12.14 0.90
N PHE A 199 -16.79 -11.02 0.79
CA PHE A 199 -18.24 -10.98 0.63
C PHE A 199 -18.72 -11.73 -0.62
N THR A 200 -19.72 -12.56 -0.46
CA THR A 200 -20.43 -13.19 -1.59
C THR A 200 -21.09 -12.12 -2.47
N PRO A 201 -21.41 -12.41 -3.74
CA PRO A 201 -22.11 -11.45 -4.59
C PRO A 201 -23.44 -10.95 -4.00
N ALA A 202 -24.18 -11.83 -3.30
CA ALA A 202 -25.42 -11.46 -2.63
C ALA A 202 -25.17 -10.53 -1.44
N GLN A 203 -24.14 -10.78 -0.64
CA GLN A 203 -23.74 -9.92 0.47
C GLN A 203 -23.24 -8.55 -0.01
N ARG A 204 -22.43 -8.50 -1.08
CA ARG A 204 -21.98 -7.23 -1.68
C ARG A 204 -23.17 -6.36 -2.09
N ARG A 205 -24.15 -6.97 -2.77
CA ARG A 205 -25.37 -6.29 -3.19
C ARG A 205 -26.18 -5.78 -1.99
N ALA A 206 -26.44 -6.64 -1.02
CA ALA A 206 -27.22 -6.30 0.17
C ALA A 206 -26.53 -5.21 1.00
N LEU A 207 -25.19 -5.23 1.13
CA LEU A 207 -24.41 -4.18 1.81
C LEU A 207 -24.57 -2.83 1.09
N VAL A 208 -24.46 -2.81 -0.25
CA VAL A 208 -24.71 -1.61 -1.06
C VAL A 208 -26.11 -1.06 -0.80
N GLU A 209 -27.15 -1.90 -0.92
CA GLU A 209 -28.54 -1.51 -0.73
C GLU A 209 -28.76 -0.89 0.66
N ARG A 210 -28.21 -1.52 1.71
CA ARG A 210 -28.34 -1.05 3.09
C ARG A 210 -27.65 0.30 3.32
N LEU A 211 -26.41 0.45 2.90
CA LEU A 211 -25.66 1.69 3.16
C LEU A 211 -26.17 2.87 2.31
N SER A 212 -26.75 2.59 1.15
CA SER A 212 -27.34 3.62 0.31
C SER A 212 -28.63 4.25 0.89
N GLU A 213 -29.22 3.65 1.93
CA GLU A 213 -30.29 4.28 2.69
C GLU A 213 -29.79 5.44 3.57
N HIS A 214 -28.49 5.53 3.83
CA HIS A 214 -27.87 6.51 4.73
C HIS A 214 -26.99 7.53 4.04
N VAL A 215 -26.25 7.11 3.00
CA VAL A 215 -25.27 7.93 2.30
C VAL A 215 -25.15 7.52 0.85
N ARG A 216 -24.54 8.36 0.01
CA ARG A 216 -24.15 7.98 -1.34
C ARG A 216 -23.07 6.90 -1.29
N VAL A 217 -23.14 5.88 -2.12
CA VAL A 217 -22.24 4.74 -2.08
C VAL A 217 -21.45 4.65 -3.39
N PHE A 218 -20.13 4.64 -3.27
CA PHE A 218 -19.20 4.33 -4.37
C PHE A 218 -18.59 2.96 -4.17
N VAL A 219 -18.54 2.16 -5.24
CA VAL A 219 -18.01 0.81 -5.18
C VAL A 219 -16.79 0.66 -6.09
N SER A 220 -15.67 0.29 -5.49
CA SER A 220 -14.46 -0.14 -6.19
C SER A 220 -14.43 -1.67 -6.25
N ASP A 221 -14.92 -2.26 -7.35
CA ASP A 221 -14.91 -3.71 -7.57
C ASP A 221 -13.73 -4.12 -8.43
N GLU A 222 -12.69 -4.69 -7.82
CA GLU A 222 -11.47 -5.10 -8.52
C GLU A 222 -11.72 -6.21 -9.54
N GLY A 223 -12.70 -7.06 -9.30
CA GLY A 223 -13.11 -8.13 -10.21
C GLY A 223 -13.93 -7.67 -11.39
N GLY A 224 -14.46 -6.44 -11.37
CA GLY A 224 -15.33 -5.89 -12.41
C GLY A 224 -16.61 -6.70 -12.64
N ARG A 225 -17.08 -7.41 -11.62
CA ARG A 225 -18.21 -8.37 -11.73
C ARG A 225 -19.54 -7.76 -11.26
N MET A 226 -19.50 -6.63 -10.55
CA MET A 226 -20.69 -5.96 -10.05
C MET A 226 -21.36 -5.18 -11.17
N ARG A 227 -22.69 -5.32 -11.27
CA ARG A 227 -23.52 -4.53 -12.19
C ARG A 227 -24.27 -3.48 -11.40
N PHE A 228 -24.27 -2.25 -11.91
CA PHE A 228 -24.82 -1.08 -11.22
C PHE A 228 -26.19 -0.66 -11.74
N ASP A 229 -26.67 -1.24 -12.86
CA ASP A 229 -27.91 -0.83 -13.55
C ASP A 229 -29.16 -0.82 -12.63
N ASP A 230 -29.14 -1.66 -11.58
CA ASP A 230 -30.24 -1.86 -10.64
C ASP A 230 -29.82 -1.74 -9.17
N LEU A 231 -28.68 -1.05 -8.93
CA LEU A 231 -28.16 -0.79 -7.59
C LEU A 231 -28.19 0.72 -7.28
N PRO A 232 -28.53 1.10 -6.04
CA PRO A 232 -28.47 2.49 -5.59
C PRO A 232 -27.04 2.91 -5.25
N ALA A 233 -26.07 2.62 -6.11
CA ALA A 233 -24.67 2.92 -5.94
C ALA A 233 -24.01 3.21 -7.30
N GLU A 234 -22.85 3.83 -7.26
CA GLU A 234 -22.07 4.20 -8.42
C GLU A 234 -20.71 3.47 -8.42
N PRO A 235 -20.17 3.14 -9.61
CA PRO A 235 -18.79 2.68 -9.67
C PRO A 235 -17.86 3.81 -9.18
N TYR A 236 -16.82 3.43 -8.44
CA TYR A 236 -15.73 4.34 -8.12
C TYR A 236 -14.87 4.52 -9.37
N ASP A 237 -15.14 5.53 -10.14
CA ASP A 237 -14.53 5.79 -11.46
C ASP A 237 -13.91 7.20 -11.51
N ILE A 238 -12.92 7.44 -10.65
CA ILE A 238 -12.09 8.64 -10.68
C ILE A 238 -10.61 8.25 -10.85
N PRO A 239 -9.74 9.20 -11.24
CA PRO A 239 -8.32 8.90 -11.38
C PRO A 239 -7.74 8.21 -10.12
N PRO A 240 -7.02 7.09 -10.27
CA PRO A 240 -6.46 6.35 -9.12
C PRO A 240 -5.58 7.17 -8.19
N ALA A 241 -5.02 8.27 -8.70
CA ALA A 241 -4.19 9.18 -7.91
C ALA A 241 -4.98 9.95 -6.83
N LEU A 242 -6.30 10.11 -7.00
CA LEU A 242 -7.18 10.83 -6.08
C LEU A 242 -7.79 9.95 -4.98
N ILE A 243 -7.36 8.69 -4.88
CA ILE A 243 -7.95 7.74 -3.93
C ILE A 243 -7.80 8.20 -2.48
N HIS A 244 -6.65 8.79 -2.12
CA HIS A 244 -6.40 9.22 -0.75
C HIS A 244 -7.22 10.44 -0.36
N ASP A 245 -7.41 11.38 -1.29
CA ASP A 245 -8.30 12.53 -1.12
C ASP A 245 -9.75 12.06 -0.97
N ALA A 246 -10.18 11.12 -1.81
CA ALA A 246 -11.52 10.53 -1.72
C ALA A 246 -11.74 9.74 -0.42
N LEU A 247 -10.72 9.04 0.08
CA LEU A 247 -10.79 8.38 1.38
C LEU A 247 -10.89 9.40 2.51
N ALA A 248 -10.10 10.46 2.49
CA ALA A 248 -10.10 11.50 3.55
C ALA A 248 -11.46 12.21 3.68
N GLU A 249 -12.18 12.38 2.57
CA GLU A 249 -13.51 12.99 2.52
C GLU A 249 -14.67 12.01 2.74
N ALA A 250 -14.39 10.70 2.78
CA ALA A 250 -15.42 9.67 2.97
C ALA A 250 -15.88 9.57 4.43
N SER A 251 -17.16 9.26 4.64
CA SER A 251 -17.71 9.00 5.98
C SER A 251 -17.39 7.59 6.49
N LEU A 252 -17.12 6.65 5.57
CA LEU A 252 -16.84 5.25 5.90
C LEU A 252 -16.15 4.54 4.74
N LEU A 253 -15.18 3.68 5.04
CA LEU A 253 -14.69 2.63 4.16
C LEU A 253 -15.09 1.26 4.69
N VAL A 254 -15.68 0.41 3.85
CA VAL A 254 -15.81 -1.03 4.12
C VAL A 254 -15.08 -1.81 3.03
N ALA A 255 -14.14 -2.68 3.44
CA ALA A 255 -13.31 -3.39 2.47
C ALA A 255 -12.99 -4.83 2.89
N ASP A 256 -12.91 -5.72 1.90
CA ASP A 256 -12.37 -7.07 2.05
C ASP A 256 -10.89 -7.18 1.62
N THR A 257 -10.22 -6.02 1.49
CA THR A 257 -8.79 -5.86 1.14
C THR A 257 -8.02 -5.21 2.30
N GLY A 258 -6.67 -5.21 2.22
CA GLY A 258 -5.82 -4.62 3.26
C GLY A 258 -5.41 -3.17 2.99
N THR A 259 -4.80 -2.88 1.84
CA THR A 259 -4.10 -1.59 1.59
C THR A 259 -5.01 -0.38 1.76
N MET A 260 -6.20 -0.38 1.15
CA MET A 260 -7.13 0.75 1.28
C MET A 260 -7.64 0.96 2.71
N VAL A 261 -7.73 -0.11 3.51
CA VAL A 261 -8.09 -0.01 4.94
C VAL A 261 -7.00 0.71 5.73
N THR A 262 -5.74 0.35 5.48
CA THR A 262 -4.59 1.05 6.07
C THR A 262 -4.57 2.52 5.63
N GLU A 263 -4.81 2.79 4.36
CA GLU A 263 -4.85 4.14 3.81
C GLU A 263 -5.98 4.97 4.44
N ALA A 264 -7.20 4.43 4.55
CA ALA A 264 -8.31 5.09 5.23
C ALA A 264 -8.00 5.41 6.69
N ALA A 265 -7.40 4.45 7.42
CA ALA A 265 -6.95 4.66 8.80
C ALA A 265 -5.98 5.85 8.92
N LEU A 266 -5.00 5.95 8.01
CA LEU A 266 -3.97 6.97 8.05
C LEU A 266 -4.42 8.35 7.53
N VAL A 267 -5.55 8.44 6.83
CA VAL A 267 -6.20 9.72 6.52
C VAL A 267 -7.28 10.11 7.53
N GLY A 268 -7.61 9.21 8.48
CA GLY A 268 -8.56 9.48 9.58
C GLY A 268 -10.01 9.15 9.25
N THR A 269 -10.24 8.26 8.30
CA THR A 269 -11.59 7.80 7.91
C THR A 269 -11.97 6.53 8.66
N PRO A 270 -13.18 6.44 9.23
CA PRO A 270 -13.70 5.19 9.79
C PRO A 270 -13.58 4.04 8.79
N ALA A 271 -12.98 2.91 9.20
CA ALA A 271 -12.73 1.80 8.29
C ALA A 271 -13.07 0.46 8.93
N ILE A 272 -13.88 -0.34 8.22
CA ILE A 272 -14.18 -1.73 8.56
C ILE A 272 -13.46 -2.64 7.57
N ARG A 273 -12.63 -3.54 8.10
CA ARG A 273 -11.98 -4.60 7.34
C ARG A 273 -12.71 -5.92 7.57
N SER A 274 -13.23 -6.52 6.49
CA SER A 274 -13.87 -7.83 6.53
C SER A 274 -13.16 -8.77 5.56
N SER A 275 -12.07 -9.38 6.03
CA SER A 275 -11.20 -10.18 5.18
C SER A 275 -11.09 -11.62 5.69
N ALA A 276 -11.08 -12.58 4.78
CA ALA A 276 -10.78 -13.98 5.06
C ALA A 276 -9.36 -14.22 5.60
N PHE A 277 -8.52 -13.18 5.63
CA PHE A 277 -7.15 -13.19 6.15
C PHE A 277 -7.01 -12.62 7.57
N ILE A 278 -8.12 -12.35 8.26
CA ILE A 278 -8.10 -11.76 9.61
C ILE A 278 -7.30 -12.63 10.60
N ASP A 279 -7.39 -13.96 10.47
CA ASP A 279 -6.65 -14.90 11.33
C ASP A 279 -5.13 -14.93 11.08
N GLN A 280 -4.66 -14.28 10.01
CA GLN A 280 -3.23 -14.09 9.80
C GLN A 280 -2.84 -12.79 10.49
N GLU A 281 -2.04 -12.88 11.54
CA GLU A 281 -1.48 -11.73 12.25
C GLU A 281 -0.54 -10.94 11.33
N PHE A 282 -1.12 -10.04 10.57
CA PHE A 282 -0.36 -8.96 9.94
C PHE A 282 -0.21 -7.84 10.96
N GLY A 283 1.01 -7.57 11.39
CA GLY A 283 1.30 -6.62 12.46
C GLY A 283 0.67 -5.23 12.26
N GLU A 284 0.54 -4.79 10.99
CA GLU A 284 -0.09 -3.51 10.63
C GLU A 284 -1.56 -3.43 11.03
N PHE A 285 -2.36 -4.47 10.76
CA PHE A 285 -3.80 -4.43 11.10
C PHE A 285 -4.05 -4.55 12.59
N SER A 286 -3.27 -5.39 13.29
CA SER A 286 -3.34 -5.49 14.75
C SER A 286 -2.93 -4.17 15.42
N GLU A 287 -1.95 -3.47 14.88
CA GLU A 287 -1.53 -2.14 15.34
C GLU A 287 -2.65 -1.12 15.15
N LEU A 288 -3.20 -1.00 13.95
CA LEU A 288 -4.26 -0.04 13.63
C LEU A 288 -5.55 -0.32 14.42
N GLU A 289 -5.91 -1.59 14.62
CA GLU A 289 -7.05 -1.98 15.44
C GLU A 289 -6.85 -1.62 16.92
N ARG A 290 -5.65 -1.85 17.48
CA ARG A 290 -5.30 -1.44 18.85
C ARG A 290 -5.42 0.08 19.06
N TRP A 291 -5.13 0.87 18.03
CA TRP A 291 -5.33 2.32 18.03
C TRP A 291 -6.79 2.73 17.76
N GLY A 292 -7.64 1.76 17.44
CA GLY A 292 -9.05 1.99 17.10
C GLY A 292 -9.25 2.76 15.80
N LEU A 293 -8.25 2.68 14.88
CA LEU A 293 -8.30 3.30 13.56
C LEU A 293 -9.01 2.44 12.53
N ILE A 294 -9.04 1.13 12.75
CA ILE A 294 -9.81 0.17 11.96
C ILE A 294 -10.60 -0.75 12.88
N GLU A 295 -11.62 -1.38 12.32
CA GLU A 295 -12.36 -2.46 12.96
C GLU A 295 -12.28 -3.73 12.08
N ASN A 296 -11.79 -4.84 12.65
CA ASN A 296 -11.74 -6.14 11.96
C ASN A 296 -13.02 -6.93 12.30
N ILE A 297 -13.91 -7.10 11.34
CA ILE A 297 -15.19 -7.78 11.54
C ILE A 297 -15.37 -8.84 10.44
N THR A 298 -15.51 -10.12 10.82
CA THR A 298 -15.68 -11.23 9.86
C THR A 298 -17.14 -11.59 9.61
N ASP A 299 -17.98 -11.41 10.61
CA ASP A 299 -19.41 -11.70 10.50
C ASP A 299 -20.11 -10.64 9.66
N TYR A 300 -20.85 -11.06 8.63
CA TYR A 300 -21.48 -10.15 7.68
C TYR A 300 -22.55 -9.26 8.34
N ASP A 301 -23.39 -9.83 9.20
CA ASP A 301 -24.47 -9.08 9.83
C ASP A 301 -23.90 -8.03 10.79
N ALA A 302 -22.83 -8.38 11.50
CA ALA A 302 -22.08 -7.43 12.33
C ALA A 302 -21.40 -6.32 11.51
N VAL A 303 -20.89 -6.60 10.30
CA VAL A 303 -20.39 -5.57 9.40
C VAL A 303 -21.48 -4.57 9.02
N VAL A 304 -22.66 -5.06 8.65
CA VAL A 304 -23.79 -4.20 8.29
C VAL A 304 -24.22 -3.35 9.47
N GLU A 305 -24.49 -3.96 10.62
CA GLU A 305 -24.90 -3.25 11.85
C GLU A 305 -23.90 -2.16 12.24
N ARG A 306 -22.61 -2.52 12.24
CA ARG A 306 -21.56 -1.57 12.62
C ARG A 306 -21.39 -0.45 11.62
N SER A 307 -21.55 -0.73 10.34
CA SER A 307 -21.53 0.30 9.29
C SER A 307 -22.66 1.32 9.47
N GLU A 308 -23.87 0.85 9.73
CA GLU A 308 -25.04 1.70 9.99
C GLU A 308 -24.86 2.55 11.25
N GLU A 309 -24.31 1.97 12.34
CA GLU A 309 -23.99 2.70 13.56
C GLU A 309 -22.99 3.84 13.29
N LEU A 310 -21.89 3.56 12.57
CA LEU A 310 -20.88 4.57 12.23
C LEU A 310 -21.45 5.69 11.34
N LEU A 311 -22.33 5.33 10.40
CA LEU A 311 -23.00 6.31 9.55
C LEU A 311 -24.05 7.13 10.28
N ALA A 312 -24.71 6.58 11.29
CA ALA A 312 -25.65 7.29 12.13
C ALA A 312 -24.99 8.23 13.15
N ASP A 313 -23.73 7.98 13.47
CA ASP A 313 -22.96 8.74 14.44
C ASP A 313 -22.33 9.97 13.78
N GLY A 314 -22.86 11.15 14.10
CA GLY A 314 -22.38 12.43 13.55
C GLY A 314 -20.93 12.76 13.90
N ASP A 315 -20.42 12.22 15.01
CA ASP A 315 -19.09 12.54 15.55
C ASP A 315 -18.04 11.46 15.18
N ALA A 316 -18.41 10.44 14.42
CA ALA A 316 -17.50 9.34 14.07
C ALA A 316 -16.24 9.86 13.34
N GLY A 317 -16.39 10.72 12.35
CA GLY A 317 -15.27 11.29 11.60
C GLY A 317 -14.30 12.07 12.49
N GLU A 318 -14.81 12.93 13.40
CA GLU A 318 -13.97 13.70 14.33
C GLU A 318 -13.17 12.78 15.24
N ARG A 319 -13.81 11.73 15.79
CA ARG A 319 -13.11 10.75 16.64
C ARG A 319 -12.01 9.98 15.89
N TRP A 320 -12.22 9.67 14.63
CA TRP A 320 -11.17 9.00 13.83
C TRP A 320 -10.03 9.96 13.49
N ALA A 321 -10.33 11.21 13.19
CA ALA A 321 -9.33 12.25 12.99
C ALA A 321 -8.46 12.46 14.24
N GLU A 322 -9.06 12.49 15.45
CA GLU A 322 -8.33 12.57 16.71
C GLU A 322 -7.41 11.35 16.93
N LYS A 323 -7.93 10.13 16.72
CA LYS A 323 -7.13 8.90 16.84
C LYS A 323 -5.97 8.88 15.83
N ARG A 324 -6.23 9.30 14.59
CA ARG A 324 -5.21 9.44 13.55
C ARG A 324 -4.15 10.46 13.97
N ALA A 325 -4.53 11.61 14.48
CA ALA A 325 -3.58 12.63 14.94
C ALA A 325 -2.67 12.07 16.04
N ALA A 326 -3.25 11.41 17.05
CA ALA A 326 -2.50 10.77 18.14
C ALA A 326 -1.60 9.63 17.63
N TYR A 327 -2.06 8.82 16.66
CA TYR A 327 -1.25 7.78 16.04
C TYR A 327 -0.04 8.34 15.29
N MET A 328 -0.24 9.42 14.54
CA MET A 328 0.79 10.01 13.69
C MET A 328 1.85 10.82 14.45
N GLU A 329 1.59 11.23 15.68
CA GLU A 329 2.52 12.06 16.50
C GLU A 329 3.92 11.45 16.62
N ASP A 330 4.00 10.12 16.78
CA ASP A 330 5.24 9.38 16.93
C ASP A 330 5.65 8.61 15.66
N ARG A 331 5.00 8.86 14.52
CA ARG A 331 5.32 8.15 13.26
C ARG A 331 6.32 8.96 12.44
N LEU A 332 7.14 8.21 11.74
CA LEU A 332 8.20 8.77 10.90
C LEU A 332 7.67 9.12 9.52
N ASN A 333 8.06 10.28 9.00
CA ASN A 333 7.95 10.56 7.57
C ASN A 333 8.91 9.64 6.80
N LEU A 334 8.36 8.55 6.25
CA LEU A 334 9.17 7.54 5.59
C LEU A 334 9.84 8.04 4.30
N THR A 335 9.25 9.04 3.62
CA THR A 335 9.90 9.68 2.47
C THR A 335 11.24 10.31 2.86
N ASP A 336 11.28 11.03 3.99
CA ASP A 336 12.52 11.67 4.45
C ASP A 336 13.56 10.63 4.85
N LEU A 337 13.16 9.59 5.59
CA LEU A 337 14.04 8.48 5.90
C LEU A 337 14.64 7.84 4.65
N LEU A 338 13.81 7.52 3.65
CA LEU A 338 14.27 6.89 2.41
C LEU A 338 15.26 7.77 1.64
N VAL A 339 15.00 9.08 1.58
CA VAL A 339 15.91 10.04 0.93
C VAL A 339 17.22 10.15 1.71
N ASP A 340 17.18 10.22 3.04
CA ASP A 340 18.37 10.33 3.87
C ASP A 340 19.27 9.10 3.77
N VAL A 341 18.71 7.90 3.92
CA VAL A 341 19.50 6.66 3.78
C VAL A 341 19.99 6.43 2.36
N ALA A 342 19.35 7.02 1.35
CA ALA A 342 19.79 6.96 -0.03
C ALA A 342 21.01 7.82 -0.30
N THR A 343 21.03 9.03 0.28
CA THR A 343 22.06 10.03 0.03
C THR A 343 23.23 9.92 0.99
N ASP A 344 23.03 9.39 2.19
CA ASP A 344 24.04 9.17 3.21
C ASP A 344 23.95 7.75 3.80
N PRO A 345 24.91 6.87 3.52
CA PRO A 345 24.94 5.52 4.07
C PRO A 345 24.94 5.45 5.60
N THR A 346 25.38 6.51 6.30
CA THR A 346 25.46 6.56 7.76
C THR A 346 24.22 7.17 8.41
N ALA A 347 23.25 7.60 7.61
CA ALA A 347 22.03 8.23 8.12
C ALA A 347 21.25 7.32 9.09
N VAL A 348 21.25 6.00 8.83
CA VAL A 348 20.58 5.01 9.69
C VAL A 348 21.10 5.04 11.13
N ASP A 349 22.42 5.21 11.31
CA ASP A 349 23.03 5.21 12.65
C ASP A 349 22.76 6.51 13.44
N ARG A 350 22.28 7.56 12.75
CA ARG A 350 22.00 8.90 13.30
C ARG A 350 20.52 9.16 13.54
N LEU A 351 19.63 8.31 13.00
CA LEU A 351 18.20 8.49 13.09
C LEU A 351 17.65 7.80 14.35
N ASP A 352 17.10 8.58 15.27
CA ASP A 352 16.52 8.07 16.52
C ASP A 352 15.33 7.13 16.29
N THR A 353 14.58 7.35 15.21
CA THR A 353 13.39 6.57 14.83
C THR A 353 13.70 5.26 14.12
N VAL A 354 14.97 5.03 13.73
CA VAL A 354 15.43 3.79 13.09
C VAL A 354 16.46 3.14 13.98
N SER A 355 16.22 1.91 14.40
CA SER A 355 17.14 1.14 15.23
C SER A 355 17.51 -0.19 14.59
N LYS A 356 18.77 -0.56 14.72
CA LYS A 356 19.23 -1.88 14.33
C LYS A 356 18.55 -2.92 15.20
N ARG A 357 17.92 -3.90 14.58
CA ARG A 357 17.20 -4.92 15.30
C ARG A 357 18.16 -5.82 16.08
N ALA A 358 17.89 -6.00 17.37
CA ALA A 358 18.58 -7.02 18.15
C ALA A 358 18.21 -8.42 17.62
N PRO A 359 19.15 -9.37 17.57
CA PRO A 359 18.84 -10.75 17.21
C PRO A 359 17.71 -11.26 18.11
N ALA A 360 16.69 -11.86 17.50
CA ALA A 360 15.56 -12.42 18.24
C ALA A 360 16.11 -13.34 19.33
N LYS A 361 15.75 -13.09 20.59
CA LYS A 361 15.97 -14.06 21.65
C LYS A 361 15.18 -15.30 21.24
N THR A 362 15.87 -16.36 20.86
CA THR A 362 15.27 -17.67 20.69
C THR A 362 14.59 -18.01 21.99
N SER A 363 13.26 -17.93 22.03
CA SER A 363 12.51 -18.55 23.12
C SER A 363 12.85 -20.04 23.09
N PRO A 364 13.28 -20.64 24.20
CA PRO A 364 13.39 -22.08 24.28
C PRO A 364 11.97 -22.65 24.08
N ILE A 365 11.92 -23.67 23.20
CA ILE A 365 10.72 -24.49 22.92
C ILE A 365 10.29 -25.17 24.21
#